data_3945a4188949c4794a5f9ac8419e40c2
#
_entry.id   3945a4188949c4794a5f9ac8419e40c2
#
_cell.length_a   1.000
_cell.length_b   1.000
_cell.length_c   1.000
_cell.angle_alpha   90.00
_cell.angle_beta   90.00
_cell.angle_gamma   90.00
#
_symmetry.space_group_name_H-M   'P 1'
#
loop_
_entity.id
_entity.type
_entity.pdbx_description
1 polymer ?
#
loop_
_entity_poly.entity_id
_entity_poly.type
_entity_poly.pdbx_seq_one_letter_code
_entity_poly.pdbx_strand_id
1 'polypeptide(L)'
;MDFNGLKDCVVLYVEDEKSVQTQTQMILKDFVKEVYLASNGVEGLKIALEKDVDIIVTDILMPEMNGIEMLKKLKKEHHREIPCIITTAFTETEYLMEAIALKVDGFIMKPINVKDLISNIYSAMLPKLHNKEIQGCSFIIEGLAALIGGKKIEILKYIINHLDEEKIFNGSYQDIIDNIGVSKPTVVHMFQQLIKVGILEKVKNKKYRFRNTKLIGDQ
;
A
#
# COMPACT_ATOMS: atom_id res chain seq x y z
N MET A 1 -11.23 -6.37 -10.87
CA MET A 1 -10.28 -5.64 -10.00
C MET A 1 -9.08 -5.30 -10.84
N ASP A 2 -8.63 -4.08 -10.78
CA ASP A 2 -7.41 -3.63 -11.48
C ASP A 2 -6.23 -3.80 -10.53
N PHE A 3 -5.29 -4.67 -10.85
CA PHE A 3 -4.10 -4.96 -10.05
C PHE A 3 -2.85 -4.21 -10.55
N ASN A 4 -3.01 -3.20 -11.39
CA ASN A 4 -1.88 -2.44 -11.97
C ASN A 4 -0.96 -1.83 -10.90
N GLY A 5 -1.48 -1.51 -9.71
CA GLY A 5 -0.67 -1.03 -8.60
C GLY A 5 0.40 -2.00 -8.10
N LEU A 6 0.28 -3.31 -8.41
CA LEU A 6 1.28 -4.30 -8.01
C LEU A 6 2.49 -4.38 -8.96
N LYS A 7 2.44 -3.75 -10.14
CA LYS A 7 3.53 -3.82 -11.13
C LYS A 7 4.89 -3.27 -10.65
N ASP A 8 4.87 -2.44 -9.63
CA ASP A 8 6.10 -1.90 -9.00
C ASP A 8 6.50 -2.66 -7.73
N CYS A 9 5.70 -3.63 -7.28
CA CYS A 9 5.93 -4.34 -6.04
C CYS A 9 6.98 -5.44 -6.17
N VAL A 10 7.81 -5.59 -5.15
CA VAL A 10 8.79 -6.66 -4.97
C VAL A 10 8.28 -7.62 -3.91
N VAL A 11 8.07 -8.87 -4.28
CA VAL A 11 7.54 -9.92 -3.41
C VAL A 11 8.66 -10.85 -2.98
N LEU A 12 8.75 -11.16 -1.69
CA LEU A 12 9.53 -12.29 -1.18
C LEU A 12 8.56 -13.46 -0.95
N TYR A 13 8.77 -14.56 -1.67
CA TYR A 13 8.00 -15.78 -1.53
C TYR A 13 8.86 -16.87 -0.88
N VAL A 14 8.43 -17.32 0.30
CA VAL A 14 9.17 -18.30 1.12
C VAL A 14 8.38 -19.60 1.20
N GLU A 15 8.90 -20.65 0.62
CA GLU A 15 8.27 -21.97 0.46
C GLU A 15 9.35 -23.02 0.27
N ASP A 16 9.32 -24.11 1.02
CA ASP A 16 10.32 -25.16 0.95
C ASP A 16 10.08 -26.16 -0.20
N GLU A 17 8.84 -26.31 -0.63
CA GLU A 17 8.50 -27.18 -1.76
C GLU A 17 8.82 -26.50 -3.10
N LYS A 18 9.87 -26.97 -3.76
CA LYS A 18 10.37 -26.41 -5.03
C LYS A 18 9.34 -26.34 -6.15
N SER A 19 8.43 -27.32 -6.22
CA SER A 19 7.38 -27.36 -7.23
C SER A 19 6.39 -26.23 -7.04
N VAL A 20 5.93 -26.01 -5.80
CA VAL A 20 5.01 -24.94 -5.40
C VAL A 20 5.70 -23.57 -5.58
N GLN A 21 6.95 -23.46 -5.14
CA GLN A 21 7.77 -22.27 -5.29
C GLN A 21 7.86 -21.80 -6.74
N THR A 22 8.20 -22.75 -7.65
CA THR A 22 8.35 -22.43 -9.08
C THR A 22 7.02 -22.05 -9.74
N GLN A 23 5.96 -22.78 -9.45
CA GLN A 23 4.63 -22.49 -9.99
C GLN A 23 4.12 -21.12 -9.53
N THR A 24 4.25 -20.83 -8.23
CA THR A 24 3.82 -19.56 -7.67
C THR A 24 4.64 -18.39 -8.22
N GLN A 25 5.96 -18.57 -8.40
CA GLN A 25 6.81 -17.56 -9.03
C GLN A 25 6.37 -17.24 -10.47
N MET A 26 6.07 -18.26 -11.27
CA MET A 26 5.59 -18.05 -12.65
C MET A 26 4.33 -17.19 -12.67
N ILE A 27 3.41 -17.47 -11.77
CA ILE A 27 2.16 -16.71 -11.66
C ILE A 27 2.43 -15.27 -11.21
N LEU A 28 3.21 -15.07 -10.15
CA LEU A 28 3.48 -13.76 -9.59
C LEU A 28 4.20 -12.82 -10.57
N LYS A 29 5.09 -13.32 -11.42
CA LYS A 29 5.83 -12.53 -12.43
C LYS A 29 4.93 -11.76 -13.40
N ASP A 30 3.73 -12.24 -13.63
CA ASP A 30 2.76 -11.54 -14.50
C ASP A 30 2.12 -10.32 -13.81
N PHE A 31 2.21 -10.21 -12.49
CA PHE A 31 1.51 -9.18 -11.71
C PHE A 31 2.44 -8.22 -10.99
N VAL A 32 3.68 -8.62 -10.66
CA VAL A 32 4.60 -7.85 -9.82
C VAL A 32 5.91 -7.55 -10.55
N LYS A 33 6.71 -6.64 -9.99
CA LYS A 33 8.00 -6.24 -10.55
C LYS A 33 9.05 -7.34 -10.45
N GLU A 34 9.16 -7.93 -9.28
CA GLU A 34 10.20 -8.93 -8.98
C GLU A 34 9.72 -9.88 -7.88
N VAL A 35 10.19 -11.14 -7.95
CA VAL A 35 9.90 -12.15 -6.95
C VAL A 35 11.21 -12.76 -6.49
N TYR A 36 11.59 -12.51 -5.24
CA TYR A 36 12.64 -13.23 -4.55
C TYR A 36 12.08 -14.52 -3.98
N LEU A 37 12.88 -15.58 -4.03
CA LEU A 37 12.53 -16.91 -3.53
C LEU A 37 13.45 -17.28 -2.37
N ALA A 38 12.87 -17.91 -1.35
CA ALA A 38 13.60 -18.52 -0.26
C ALA A 38 13.01 -19.91 0.03
N SER A 39 13.82 -20.84 0.45
CA SER A 39 13.43 -22.24 0.72
C SER A 39 13.23 -22.54 2.20
N ASN A 40 13.48 -21.58 3.08
CA ASN A 40 13.26 -21.66 4.51
C ASN A 40 13.25 -20.24 5.15
N GLY A 41 12.93 -20.15 6.43
CA GLY A 41 12.88 -18.88 7.12
C GLY A 41 14.24 -18.20 7.33
N VAL A 42 15.35 -18.95 7.34
CA VAL A 42 16.71 -18.38 7.47
C VAL A 42 17.07 -17.61 6.21
N GLU A 43 16.88 -18.25 5.06
CA GLU A 43 17.09 -17.63 3.75
C GLU A 43 16.13 -16.44 3.54
N GLY A 44 14.85 -16.61 3.91
CA GLY A 44 13.83 -15.57 3.84
C GLY A 44 14.18 -14.34 4.67
N LEU A 45 14.62 -14.52 5.91
CA LEU A 45 15.07 -13.44 6.79
C LEU A 45 16.26 -12.67 6.19
N LYS A 46 17.26 -13.40 5.68
CA LYS A 46 18.42 -12.81 5.03
C LYS A 46 18.02 -11.92 3.85
N ILE A 47 17.18 -12.45 2.95
CA ILE A 47 16.70 -11.69 1.79
C ILE A 47 15.90 -10.46 2.23
N ALA A 48 15.00 -10.60 3.22
CA ALA A 48 14.21 -9.49 3.74
C ALA A 48 15.04 -8.37 4.37
N LEU A 49 16.24 -8.67 4.87
CA LEU A 49 17.16 -7.69 5.43
C LEU A 49 18.06 -7.04 4.38
N GLU A 50 18.47 -7.78 3.35
CA GLU A 50 19.43 -7.32 2.34
C GLU A 50 18.77 -6.65 1.12
N LYS A 51 17.50 -6.95 0.86
CA LYS A 51 16.75 -6.47 -0.31
C LYS A 51 15.59 -5.55 0.09
N ASP A 52 15.21 -4.69 -0.85
CA ASP A 52 13.99 -3.89 -0.71
C ASP A 52 12.78 -4.74 -1.10
N VAL A 53 12.20 -5.39 -0.10
CA VAL A 53 10.99 -6.21 -0.22
C VAL A 53 9.78 -5.38 0.20
N ASP A 54 8.76 -5.38 -0.66
CA ASP A 54 7.51 -4.67 -0.38
C ASP A 54 6.51 -5.51 0.41
N ILE A 55 6.49 -6.82 0.19
CA ILE A 55 5.60 -7.76 0.86
C ILE A 55 6.23 -9.16 0.94
N ILE A 56 5.95 -9.86 2.03
CA ILE A 56 6.37 -11.25 2.25
C ILE A 56 5.15 -12.17 2.15
N VAL A 57 5.28 -13.24 1.39
CA VAL A 57 4.33 -14.38 1.38
C VAL A 57 5.12 -15.59 1.84
N THR A 58 4.74 -16.20 2.96
CA THR A 58 5.52 -17.29 3.56
C THR A 58 4.65 -18.47 3.94
N ASP A 59 5.13 -19.69 3.71
CA ASP A 59 4.61 -20.87 4.37
C ASP A 59 4.94 -20.83 5.87
N ILE A 60 4.15 -21.55 6.67
CA ILE A 60 4.40 -21.73 8.11
C ILE A 60 5.47 -22.77 8.32
N LEU A 61 5.23 -24.00 7.86
CA LEU A 61 6.07 -25.15 8.16
C LEU A 61 7.18 -25.31 7.12
N MET A 62 8.37 -24.97 7.53
CA MET A 62 9.58 -25.09 6.71
C MET A 62 10.75 -25.59 7.57
N PRO A 63 11.74 -26.25 6.96
CA PRO A 63 12.96 -26.70 7.67
C PRO A 63 13.78 -25.50 8.19
N GLU A 64 14.65 -25.74 9.16
CA GLU A 64 15.60 -24.82 9.78
C GLU A 64 14.93 -23.70 10.60
N MET A 65 14.09 -22.89 10.00
CA MET A 65 13.32 -21.82 10.63
C MET A 65 11.96 -21.75 9.95
N ASN A 66 10.89 -21.84 10.76
CA ASN A 66 9.53 -21.72 10.26
C ASN A 66 9.17 -20.24 9.95
N GLY A 67 8.07 -20.05 9.17
CA GLY A 67 7.65 -18.72 8.73
C GLY A 67 7.29 -17.78 9.88
N ILE A 68 6.69 -18.29 10.96
CA ILE A 68 6.33 -17.51 12.15
C ILE A 68 7.58 -17.03 12.90
N GLU A 69 8.56 -17.90 13.08
CA GLU A 69 9.86 -17.54 13.71
C GLU A 69 10.59 -16.48 12.90
N MET A 70 10.59 -16.62 11.57
CA MET A 70 11.17 -15.63 10.65
C MET A 70 10.51 -14.25 10.85
N LEU A 71 9.16 -14.20 10.84
CA LEU A 71 8.43 -12.96 11.01
C LEU A 71 8.62 -12.35 12.41
N LYS A 72 8.71 -13.18 13.46
CA LYS A 72 9.05 -12.73 14.83
C LYS A 72 10.40 -12.04 14.88
N LYS A 73 11.44 -12.65 14.30
CA LYS A 73 12.78 -12.05 14.24
C LYS A 73 12.77 -10.75 13.45
N LEU A 74 12.15 -10.74 12.28
CA LEU A 74 12.07 -9.55 11.44
C LEU A 74 11.42 -8.37 12.16
N LYS A 75 10.27 -8.59 12.82
CA LYS A 75 9.53 -7.52 13.53
C LYS A 75 10.17 -7.14 14.86
N LYS A 76 10.57 -8.11 15.71
CA LYS A 76 11.01 -7.84 17.07
C LYS A 76 12.51 -7.54 17.20
N GLU A 77 13.34 -8.24 16.43
CA GLU A 77 14.80 -8.10 16.54
C GLU A 77 15.34 -7.04 15.55
N HIS A 78 14.76 -6.98 14.35
CA HIS A 78 15.24 -6.08 13.29
C HIS A 78 14.36 -4.85 13.07
N HIS A 79 13.23 -4.71 13.79
CA HIS A 79 12.28 -3.59 13.69
C HIS A 79 11.86 -3.26 12.26
N ARG A 80 11.72 -4.30 11.42
CA ARG A 80 11.27 -4.20 10.03
C ARG A 80 9.80 -4.56 9.96
N GLU A 81 8.98 -3.59 9.58
CA GLU A 81 7.55 -3.78 9.35
C GLU A 81 7.29 -3.90 7.84
N ILE A 82 7.39 -5.12 7.33
CA ILE A 82 7.03 -5.47 5.96
C ILE A 82 5.68 -6.17 6.02
N PRO A 83 4.68 -5.77 5.21
CA PRO A 83 3.42 -6.49 5.10
C PRO A 83 3.66 -7.98 4.84
N CYS A 84 2.90 -8.84 5.51
CA CYS A 84 3.13 -10.27 5.40
C CYS A 84 1.83 -11.07 5.32
N ILE A 85 1.83 -12.05 4.41
CA ILE A 85 0.76 -13.02 4.21
C ILE A 85 1.32 -14.39 4.53
N ILE A 86 0.53 -15.19 5.24
CA ILE A 86 0.87 -16.56 5.58
C ILE A 86 0.08 -17.51 4.68
N THR A 87 0.77 -18.48 4.09
CA THR A 87 0.15 -19.63 3.46
C THR A 87 0.13 -20.80 4.44
N THR A 88 -0.98 -21.51 4.57
CA THR A 88 -1.15 -22.55 5.61
C THR A 88 -2.01 -23.71 5.16
N ALA A 89 -1.69 -24.91 5.62
CA ALA A 89 -2.61 -26.02 5.58
C ALA A 89 -3.59 -25.97 6.77
N PHE A 90 -4.79 -26.51 6.63
CA PHE A 90 -5.87 -26.41 7.61
C PHE A 90 -5.53 -26.96 9.02
N THR A 91 -4.46 -27.73 9.15
CA THR A 91 -4.08 -28.45 10.39
C THR A 91 -3.24 -27.65 11.37
N GLU A 92 -2.91 -26.40 11.07
CA GLU A 92 -1.89 -25.61 11.79
C GLU A 92 -2.50 -24.57 12.74
N THR A 93 -3.55 -24.94 13.48
CA THR A 93 -4.30 -24.00 14.33
C THR A 93 -3.48 -23.33 15.44
N GLU A 94 -2.44 -23.97 15.94
CA GLU A 94 -1.56 -23.40 16.96
C GLU A 94 -0.79 -22.18 16.44
N TYR A 95 -0.29 -22.26 15.21
CA TYR A 95 0.42 -21.16 14.55
C TYR A 95 -0.49 -20.01 14.16
N LEU A 96 -1.78 -20.26 13.95
CA LEU A 96 -2.74 -19.21 13.61
C LEU A 96 -2.84 -18.16 14.72
N MET A 97 -2.85 -18.57 15.99
CA MET A 97 -2.90 -17.65 17.12
C MET A 97 -1.63 -16.78 17.21
N GLU A 98 -0.47 -17.38 16.94
CA GLU A 98 0.79 -16.64 16.91
C GLU A 98 0.84 -15.63 15.74
N ALA A 99 0.35 -16.00 14.58
CA ALA A 99 0.27 -15.14 13.41
C ALA A 99 -0.68 -13.94 13.64
N ILE A 100 -1.82 -14.17 14.30
CA ILE A 100 -2.74 -13.10 14.71
C ILE A 100 -2.04 -12.14 15.69
N ALA A 101 -1.31 -12.68 16.67
CA ALA A 101 -0.55 -11.86 17.63
C ALA A 101 0.56 -11.03 16.94
N LEU A 102 1.11 -11.52 15.83
CA LEU A 102 2.09 -10.81 15.01
C LEU A 102 1.44 -9.78 14.07
N LYS A 103 0.11 -9.70 14.02
CA LYS A 103 -0.65 -8.81 13.12
C LYS A 103 -0.21 -9.00 11.67
N VAL A 104 -0.29 -10.24 11.16
CA VAL A 104 -0.08 -10.50 9.74
C VAL A 104 -1.23 -9.92 8.93
N ASP A 105 -0.95 -9.51 7.70
CA ASP A 105 -1.89 -8.77 6.85
C ASP A 105 -2.86 -9.67 6.09
N GLY A 106 -2.59 -10.99 6.06
CA GLY A 106 -3.48 -11.95 5.41
C GLY A 106 -3.10 -13.40 5.61
N PHE A 107 -4.06 -14.26 5.28
CA PHE A 107 -3.91 -15.73 5.31
C PHE A 107 -4.45 -16.32 4.02
N ILE A 108 -3.74 -17.31 3.48
CA ILE A 108 -4.15 -18.07 2.30
C ILE A 108 -4.10 -19.55 2.62
N MET A 109 -5.20 -20.23 2.41
CA MET A 109 -5.26 -21.67 2.61
C MET A 109 -4.69 -22.42 1.41
N LYS A 110 -3.87 -23.44 1.66
CA LYS A 110 -3.41 -24.37 0.64
C LYS A 110 -4.53 -25.35 0.25
N PRO A 111 -4.74 -25.71 -1.02
CA PRO A 111 -3.92 -25.32 -2.18
C PRO A 111 -4.12 -23.84 -2.59
N ILE A 112 -3.03 -23.18 -2.94
CA ILE A 112 -3.04 -21.76 -3.25
C ILE A 112 -3.80 -21.50 -4.55
N ASN A 113 -4.86 -20.70 -4.46
CA ASN A 113 -5.58 -20.19 -5.61
C ASN A 113 -4.97 -18.86 -6.09
N VAL A 114 -4.71 -18.75 -7.38
CA VAL A 114 -4.10 -17.55 -7.99
C VAL A 114 -4.85 -16.27 -7.65
N LYS A 115 -6.18 -16.31 -7.78
CA LYS A 115 -7.03 -15.15 -7.53
C LYS A 115 -6.93 -14.71 -6.07
N ASP A 116 -6.94 -15.68 -5.15
CA ASP A 116 -6.86 -15.39 -3.72
C ASP A 116 -5.46 -14.84 -3.37
N LEU A 117 -4.39 -15.40 -3.93
CA LEU A 117 -3.03 -14.91 -3.74
C LEU A 117 -2.89 -13.45 -4.18
N ILE A 118 -3.27 -13.13 -5.40
CA ILE A 118 -3.16 -11.77 -5.93
C ILE A 118 -4.06 -10.80 -5.18
N SER A 119 -5.29 -11.21 -4.82
CA SER A 119 -6.22 -10.36 -4.06
C SER A 119 -5.71 -10.06 -2.65
N ASN A 120 -5.12 -11.04 -1.96
CA ASN A 120 -4.53 -10.85 -0.64
C ASN A 120 -3.29 -9.93 -0.71
N ILE A 121 -2.38 -10.15 -1.69
CA ILE A 121 -1.23 -9.27 -1.91
C ILE A 121 -1.71 -7.83 -2.15
N TYR A 122 -2.68 -7.64 -3.02
CA TYR A 122 -3.22 -6.32 -3.32
C TYR A 122 -3.81 -5.65 -2.07
N SER A 123 -4.61 -6.38 -1.29
CA SER A 123 -5.23 -5.87 -0.06
C SER A 123 -4.19 -5.47 0.99
N ALA A 124 -3.17 -6.30 1.20
CA ALA A 124 -2.08 -6.02 2.13
C ALA A 124 -1.22 -4.82 1.69
N MET A 125 -1.12 -4.58 0.38
CA MET A 125 -0.37 -3.47 -0.20
C MET A 125 -1.15 -2.15 -0.31
N LEU A 126 -2.48 -2.17 -0.18
CA LEU A 126 -3.33 -0.98 -0.33
C LEU A 126 -2.84 0.24 0.48
N PRO A 127 -2.50 0.12 1.78
CA PRO A 127 -2.03 1.27 2.56
C PRO A 127 -0.74 1.88 1.98
N LYS A 128 0.17 1.03 1.50
CA LYS A 128 1.44 1.47 0.91
C LYS A 128 1.25 2.09 -0.47
N LEU A 129 0.35 1.55 -1.28
CA LEU A 129 0.00 2.08 -2.61
C LEU A 129 -0.68 3.44 -2.49
N HIS A 130 -1.62 3.62 -1.57
CA HIS A 130 -2.25 4.89 -1.29
C HIS A 130 -1.25 5.95 -0.82
N ASN A 131 -0.31 5.59 0.07
CA ASN A 131 0.73 6.50 0.53
C ASN A 131 1.68 6.93 -0.61
N LYS A 132 2.07 6.02 -1.52
CA LYS A 132 2.88 6.38 -2.70
C LYS A 132 2.17 7.37 -3.60
N GLU A 133 0.88 7.19 -3.85
CA GLU A 133 0.09 8.13 -4.66
C GLU A 133 -0.01 9.51 -4.01
N ILE A 134 -0.23 9.56 -2.69
CA ILE A 134 -0.29 10.82 -1.92
C ILE A 134 1.07 11.52 -1.95
N GLN A 135 2.17 10.80 -1.76
CA GLN A 135 3.53 11.36 -1.82
C GLN A 135 3.88 11.86 -3.22
N GLY A 136 3.48 11.14 -4.27
CA GLY A 136 3.65 11.59 -5.65
C GLY A 136 2.92 12.90 -5.93
N CYS A 137 1.67 13.03 -5.47
CA CYS A 137 0.92 14.28 -5.54
C CYS A 137 1.58 15.40 -4.73
N SER A 138 2.08 15.12 -3.52
CA SER A 138 2.80 16.10 -2.69
C SER A 138 4.05 16.62 -3.37
N PHE A 139 4.84 15.75 -4.00
CA PHE A 139 6.07 16.14 -4.71
C PHE A 139 5.79 17.06 -5.90
N ILE A 140 4.76 16.74 -6.70
CA ILE A 140 4.34 17.60 -7.83
C ILE A 140 3.87 18.97 -7.32
N ILE A 141 3.11 18.98 -6.23
CA ILE A 141 2.61 20.21 -5.62
C ILE A 141 3.75 21.04 -5.02
N GLU A 142 4.75 20.41 -4.43
CA GLU A 142 5.95 21.09 -3.95
C GLU A 142 6.76 21.71 -5.09
N GLY A 143 6.91 20.98 -6.19
CA GLY A 143 7.54 21.51 -7.40
C GLY A 143 6.79 22.71 -8.00
N LEU A 144 5.46 22.61 -8.09
CA LEU A 144 4.61 23.72 -8.53
C LEU A 144 4.63 24.88 -7.53
N ALA A 145 4.70 24.59 -6.21
CA ALA A 145 4.81 25.60 -5.16
C ALA A 145 6.11 26.40 -5.27
N ALA A 146 7.21 25.75 -5.58
CA ALA A 146 8.50 26.39 -5.78
C ALA A 146 8.52 27.32 -7.00
N LEU A 147 7.73 26.99 -8.04
CA LEU A 147 7.69 27.76 -9.30
C LEU A 147 6.65 28.88 -9.28
N ILE A 148 5.48 28.68 -8.67
CA ILE A 148 4.32 29.58 -8.81
C ILE A 148 4.05 30.35 -7.52
N GLY A 149 4.40 29.78 -6.35
CA GLY A 149 4.21 30.38 -5.02
C GLY A 149 2.76 30.78 -4.67
N GLY A 150 2.47 30.94 -3.39
CA GLY A 150 1.26 31.60 -2.95
C GLY A 150 0.23 30.77 -2.18
N LYS A 151 -0.71 31.47 -1.56
CA LYS A 151 -1.77 30.97 -0.67
C LYS A 151 -2.65 29.86 -1.26
N LYS A 152 -2.81 29.80 -2.58
CA LYS A 152 -3.60 28.75 -3.26
C LYS A 152 -2.95 27.35 -3.13
N ILE A 153 -1.63 27.31 -3.13
CA ILE A 153 -0.87 26.05 -2.99
C ILE A 153 -0.92 25.57 -1.54
N GLU A 154 -0.88 26.47 -0.57
CA GLU A 154 -1.06 26.14 0.85
C GLU A 154 -2.43 25.51 1.09
N ILE A 155 -3.50 26.04 0.46
CA ILE A 155 -4.84 25.45 0.50
C ILE A 155 -4.82 24.02 -0.07
N LEU A 156 -4.17 23.80 -1.22
CA LEU A 156 -4.10 22.50 -1.87
C LEU A 156 -3.33 21.49 -1.01
N LYS A 157 -2.18 21.88 -0.46
CA LYS A 157 -1.40 21.07 0.49
C LYS A 157 -2.24 20.69 1.70
N TYR A 158 -2.96 21.64 2.28
CA TYR A 158 -3.84 21.39 3.42
C TYR A 158 -4.91 20.34 3.10
N ILE A 159 -5.60 20.48 1.96
CA ILE A 159 -6.63 19.52 1.53
C ILE A 159 -6.03 18.12 1.40
N ILE A 160 -4.88 18.00 0.70
CA ILE A 160 -4.25 16.70 0.43
C ILE A 160 -3.78 16.02 1.72
N ASN A 161 -3.19 16.77 2.64
CA ASN A 161 -2.74 16.23 3.93
C ASN A 161 -3.87 15.83 4.88
N HIS A 162 -5.12 16.21 4.57
CA HIS A 162 -6.31 15.88 5.35
C HIS A 162 -7.30 14.99 4.56
N LEU A 163 -6.82 14.28 3.53
CA LEU A 163 -7.61 13.25 2.86
C LEU A 163 -7.66 12.00 3.72
N ASP A 164 -8.82 11.36 3.76
CA ASP A 164 -8.97 10.02 4.31
C ASP A 164 -8.52 8.92 3.31
N GLU A 165 -8.63 7.66 3.72
CA GLU A 165 -8.26 6.48 2.91
C GLU A 165 -9.08 6.38 1.60
N GLU A 166 -10.28 6.96 1.56
CA GLU A 166 -11.13 7.01 0.37
C GLU A 166 -10.85 8.24 -0.51
N LYS A 167 -9.78 9.00 -0.22
CA LYS A 167 -9.41 10.28 -0.88
C LYS A 167 -10.50 11.34 -0.74
N ILE A 168 -11.21 11.34 0.39
CA ILE A 168 -12.24 12.32 0.72
C ILE A 168 -11.67 13.32 1.73
N PHE A 169 -11.76 14.61 1.40
CA PHE A 169 -11.54 15.69 2.33
C PHE A 169 -12.83 15.93 3.13
N ASN A 170 -12.76 15.68 4.43
CA ASN A 170 -13.82 15.92 5.40
C ASN A 170 -13.52 17.20 6.19
N GLY A 171 -13.79 18.38 5.63
CA GLY A 171 -13.48 19.65 6.29
C GLY A 171 -14.33 20.81 5.79
N SER A 172 -14.43 21.84 6.62
CA SER A 172 -15.11 23.09 6.27
C SER A 172 -14.13 24.10 5.68
N TYR A 173 -14.65 25.09 4.97
CA TYR A 173 -13.85 26.24 4.53
C TYR A 173 -13.25 27.00 5.72
N GLN A 174 -13.93 26.97 6.88
CA GLN A 174 -13.45 27.64 8.08
C GLN A 174 -12.18 26.98 8.62
N ASP A 175 -12.11 25.64 8.59
CA ASP A 175 -10.90 24.90 9.03
C ASP A 175 -9.67 25.31 8.21
N ILE A 176 -9.86 25.49 6.89
CA ILE A 176 -8.78 25.96 5.99
C ILE A 176 -8.39 27.41 6.30
N ILE A 177 -9.39 28.28 6.53
CA ILE A 177 -9.16 29.69 6.84
C ILE A 177 -8.35 29.83 8.12
N ASP A 178 -8.74 29.09 9.16
CA ASP A 178 -8.13 29.17 10.50
C ASP A 178 -6.69 28.63 10.52
N ASN A 179 -6.40 27.58 9.71
CA ASN A 179 -5.08 26.96 9.65
C ASN A 179 -4.09 27.67 8.71
N ILE A 180 -4.58 28.27 7.62
CA ILE A 180 -3.69 28.85 6.59
C ILE A 180 -3.69 30.39 6.64
N GLY A 181 -4.66 31.01 7.28
CA GLY A 181 -4.80 32.47 7.33
C GLY A 181 -5.14 33.07 5.96
N VAL A 182 -6.12 32.49 5.27
CA VAL A 182 -6.62 32.95 3.96
C VAL A 182 -8.05 33.47 4.07
N SER A 183 -8.46 34.30 3.11
CA SER A 183 -9.84 34.81 3.08
C SER A 183 -10.84 33.74 2.59
N LYS A 184 -12.06 33.79 3.08
CA LYS A 184 -13.15 32.89 2.63
C LYS A 184 -13.37 32.93 1.11
N PRO A 185 -13.39 34.10 0.44
CA PRO A 185 -13.50 34.14 -1.03
C PRO A 185 -12.38 33.37 -1.73
N THR A 186 -11.15 33.40 -1.23
CA THR A 186 -10.01 32.68 -1.80
C THR A 186 -10.23 31.17 -1.75
N VAL A 187 -10.68 30.66 -0.59
CA VAL A 187 -10.98 29.22 -0.43
C VAL A 187 -12.12 28.78 -1.35
N VAL A 188 -13.23 29.56 -1.34
CA VAL A 188 -14.40 29.24 -2.19
C VAL A 188 -14.01 29.22 -3.67
N HIS A 189 -13.28 30.22 -4.13
CA HIS A 189 -12.83 30.30 -5.52
C HIS A 189 -11.93 29.11 -5.90
N MET A 190 -11.02 28.74 -5.01
CA MET A 190 -10.13 27.58 -5.22
C MET A 190 -10.92 26.28 -5.38
N PHE A 191 -11.88 26.01 -4.48
CA PHE A 191 -12.73 24.83 -4.56
C PHE A 191 -13.56 24.82 -5.85
N GLN A 192 -14.13 25.95 -6.25
CA GLN A 192 -14.86 26.06 -7.51
C GLN A 192 -13.99 25.77 -8.73
N GLN A 193 -12.74 26.26 -8.74
CA GLN A 193 -11.80 25.95 -9.80
C GLN A 193 -11.43 24.46 -9.83
N LEU A 194 -11.11 23.85 -8.69
CA LEU A 194 -10.78 22.42 -8.61
C LEU A 194 -11.94 21.53 -9.04
N ILE A 195 -13.19 21.91 -8.72
CA ILE A 195 -14.37 21.20 -9.18
C ILE A 195 -14.57 21.38 -10.70
N LYS A 196 -14.40 22.60 -11.21
CA LYS A 196 -14.54 22.89 -12.64
C LYS A 196 -13.57 22.12 -13.52
N VAL A 197 -12.33 21.94 -13.06
CA VAL A 197 -11.31 21.15 -13.78
C VAL A 197 -11.38 19.65 -13.47
N GLY A 198 -12.35 19.21 -12.67
CA GLY A 198 -12.59 17.79 -12.40
C GLY A 198 -11.63 17.14 -11.38
N ILE A 199 -10.79 17.92 -10.71
CA ILE A 199 -9.88 17.42 -9.67
C ILE A 199 -10.62 17.10 -8.38
N LEU A 200 -11.62 17.92 -8.01
CA LEU A 200 -12.49 17.70 -6.86
C LEU A 200 -13.92 17.43 -7.30
N GLU A 201 -14.60 16.56 -6.59
CA GLU A 201 -16.03 16.31 -6.68
C GLU A 201 -16.70 16.54 -5.33
N LYS A 202 -17.77 17.32 -5.30
CA LYS A 202 -18.57 17.50 -4.09
C LYS A 202 -19.47 16.28 -3.89
N VAL A 203 -19.19 15.50 -2.86
CA VAL A 203 -19.94 14.26 -2.53
C VAL A 203 -21.16 14.59 -1.67
N LYS A 204 -20.98 15.37 -0.59
CA LYS A 204 -22.02 15.85 0.35
C LYS A 204 -21.59 17.18 0.94
N ASN A 205 -22.41 17.71 1.88
CA ASN A 205 -22.05 18.92 2.61
C ASN A 205 -20.72 18.71 3.37
N LYS A 206 -19.75 19.59 3.15
CA LYS A 206 -18.39 19.55 3.72
C LYS A 206 -17.56 18.31 3.34
N LYS A 207 -17.97 17.50 2.34
CA LYS A 207 -17.25 16.33 1.86
C LYS A 207 -16.90 16.47 0.39
N TYR A 208 -15.61 16.38 0.08
CA TYR A 208 -15.08 16.53 -1.27
C TYR A 208 -14.14 15.38 -1.57
N ARG A 209 -14.37 14.67 -2.68
CA ARG A 209 -13.53 13.57 -3.14
C ARG A 209 -12.52 14.09 -4.15
N PHE A 210 -11.26 13.71 -3.98
CA PHE A 210 -10.23 13.86 -5.00
C PHE A 210 -10.44 12.81 -6.09
N ARG A 211 -10.64 13.23 -7.34
CA ARG A 211 -10.70 12.31 -8.48
C ARG A 211 -9.29 11.94 -8.90
N ASN A 212 -9.06 10.65 -9.12
CA ASN A 212 -7.85 10.18 -9.77
C ASN A 212 -7.96 10.59 -11.26
N THR A 213 -7.43 11.74 -11.60
CA THR A 213 -7.21 12.08 -13.01
C THR A 213 -6.09 11.16 -13.50
N LYS A 214 -6.42 10.07 -14.22
CA LYS A 214 -5.48 9.49 -15.16
C LYS A 214 -4.95 10.68 -15.97
N LEU A 215 -3.65 10.96 -15.82
CA LEU A 215 -3.00 11.96 -16.66
C LEU A 215 -3.36 11.65 -18.11
N ILE A 216 -3.93 12.64 -18.79
CA ILE A 216 -4.32 12.61 -20.20
C ILE A 216 -3.09 12.15 -20.99
N GLY A 217 -3.10 10.90 -21.46
CA GLY A 217 -1.96 10.33 -22.17
C GLY A 217 -2.16 8.91 -22.68
N ASP A 218 -3.42 8.45 -22.84
CA ASP A 218 -3.72 7.25 -23.65
C ASP A 218 -4.81 7.61 -24.65
N GLN A 219 -4.36 8.17 -25.79
CA GLN A 219 -5.01 8.05 -27.10
C GLN A 219 -4.22 7.05 -27.94
#